data_38072c997bdab8a074b35f5ca0a09c77
#
_entry.id   38072c997bdab8a074b35f5ca0a09c77
#
_cell.length_a   1.000
_cell.length_b   1.000
_cell.length_c   1.000
_cell.angle_alpha   90.00
_cell.angle_beta   90.00
_cell.angle_gamma   90.00
#
_symmetry.space_group_name_H-M   'P 1'
#
loop_
_entity.id
_entity.type
_entity.pdbx_description
1 polymer ?
#
loop_
_entity_poly.entity_id
_entity_poly.type
_entity_poly.pdbx_seq_one_letter_code
_entity_poly.pdbx_strand_id
1 'polypeptide(L)'
;MISLTLLHRAALPAIMALALMCSPSQAQQSYPTPEDAAAALAAAVKNGPDRAILKVLGSAAEDIVSSGDEVADADIRQRFTSMYDAKHSIKAEGNKKATLILGPDDFPFPIPLVNTRTGWEFDTAEGRIEVLYRRIGRNELDAIQTSLAFVDAENEYADKDRGEGAGVYAQRIVSSAGKKDGLFWRDDSDPSPLGALAAQASSEGYKAEEGPAPYHGYYLRILKGQGSNAPGGALNYVVKGKMIGGFALIAWPAEYGNSGVMTFLVNHAGTVYQKDLGPRTEFAAPRTTLFDPDQTWKKIDAAKP
;
A
#
# COMPACT_ATOMS: atom_id res chain seq x y z
N MET A 1 85.52 16.85 -9.66
CA MET A 1 85.01 15.56 -10.14
C MET A 1 84.14 15.01 -9.07
N ILE A 2 82.85 15.23 -9.20
CA ILE A 2 81.86 14.66 -8.29
C ILE A 2 80.83 13.98 -9.19
N SER A 3 80.76 12.64 -9.09
CA SER A 3 79.84 11.79 -9.87
C SER A 3 78.50 11.72 -9.19
N LEU A 4 77.44 12.10 -9.91
CA LEU A 4 76.01 12.06 -9.45
C LEU A 4 75.41 10.80 -9.98
N THR A 5 75.09 9.81 -9.11
CA THR A 5 74.37 8.59 -9.44
C THR A 5 72.90 8.85 -9.30
N LEU A 6 72.15 8.80 -10.42
CA LEU A 6 70.66 8.81 -10.46
C LEU A 6 70.11 7.45 -10.05
N LEU A 7 69.34 7.42 -8.95
CA LEU A 7 68.47 6.28 -8.59
C LEU A 7 67.15 6.39 -9.34
N HIS A 8 66.87 5.47 -10.26
CA HIS A 8 65.56 5.27 -10.85
C HIS A 8 64.69 4.48 -9.88
N ARG A 9 63.70 5.13 -9.33
CA ARG A 9 62.61 4.44 -8.63
C ARG A 9 61.56 4.02 -9.66
N ALA A 10 61.45 2.72 -9.90
CA ALA A 10 60.34 2.13 -10.66
C ALA A 10 59.09 2.11 -9.80
N ALA A 11 58.07 2.86 -10.21
CA ALA A 11 56.72 2.80 -9.62
C ALA A 11 55.94 1.66 -10.29
N LEU A 12 55.62 0.62 -9.54
CA LEU A 12 54.65 -0.39 -9.97
C LEU A 12 53.23 0.19 -9.88
N PRO A 13 52.38 0.07 -10.91
CA PRO A 13 50.96 0.39 -10.80
C PRO A 13 50.27 -0.74 -10.04
N ALA A 14 49.68 -0.42 -8.88
CA ALA A 14 48.76 -1.29 -8.17
C ALA A 14 47.43 -1.38 -8.97
N ILE A 15 47.23 -2.47 -9.66
CA ILE A 15 45.95 -2.79 -10.29
C ILE A 15 45.00 -3.20 -9.15
N MET A 16 44.12 -2.28 -8.73
CA MET A 16 43.03 -2.53 -7.79
C MET A 16 41.92 -3.27 -8.54
N ALA A 17 41.92 -4.60 -8.42
CA ALA A 17 40.83 -5.44 -8.93
C ALA A 17 39.56 -5.14 -8.14
N LEU A 18 38.64 -4.38 -8.73
CA LEU A 18 37.29 -4.16 -8.24
C LEU A 18 36.51 -5.48 -8.43
N ALA A 19 36.50 -6.32 -7.40
CA ALA A 19 35.63 -7.50 -7.39
C ALA A 19 34.18 -7.01 -7.32
N LEU A 20 33.48 -7.04 -8.45
CA LEU A 20 32.01 -6.95 -8.46
C LEU A 20 31.48 -8.15 -7.66
N MET A 21 31.06 -7.90 -6.43
CA MET A 21 30.28 -8.84 -5.66
C MET A 21 28.89 -8.93 -6.30
N CYS A 22 28.75 -9.74 -7.35
CA CYS A 22 27.45 -10.25 -7.75
C CYS A 22 26.93 -11.10 -6.58
N SER A 23 26.02 -10.56 -5.78
CA SER A 23 25.23 -11.39 -4.86
C SER A 23 24.54 -12.45 -5.70
N PRO A 24 24.68 -13.77 -5.37
CA PRO A 24 23.97 -14.78 -6.13
C PRO A 24 22.47 -14.52 -5.98
N SER A 25 21.80 -14.20 -7.09
CA SER A 25 20.36 -14.27 -7.18
C SER A 25 19.99 -15.68 -6.70
N GLN A 26 19.28 -15.82 -5.58
CA GLN A 26 18.83 -17.11 -5.12
C GLN A 26 17.92 -17.69 -6.19
N ALA A 27 18.37 -18.76 -6.86
CA ALA A 27 17.56 -19.44 -7.85
C ALA A 27 16.28 -19.94 -7.16
N GLN A 28 15.15 -19.76 -7.85
CA GLN A 28 13.87 -20.29 -7.42
C GLN A 28 13.98 -21.82 -7.19
N GLN A 29 13.30 -22.33 -6.19
CA GLN A 29 13.34 -23.75 -5.86
C GLN A 29 12.38 -24.53 -6.76
N SER A 30 12.88 -25.64 -7.33
CA SER A 30 12.09 -26.63 -8.07
C SER A 30 11.68 -27.79 -7.19
N TYR A 31 10.56 -28.43 -7.52
CA TYR A 31 9.95 -29.53 -6.74
C TYR A 31 9.63 -30.74 -7.63
N PRO A 32 9.62 -31.97 -7.07
CA PRO A 32 9.29 -33.17 -7.82
C PRO A 32 7.86 -33.19 -8.38
N THR A 33 6.90 -32.65 -7.59
CA THR A 33 5.48 -32.61 -7.94
C THR A 33 4.90 -31.21 -7.73
N PRO A 34 3.78 -30.86 -8.36
CA PRO A 34 3.11 -29.57 -8.09
C PRO A 34 2.52 -29.53 -6.67
N GLU A 35 2.17 -30.69 -6.08
CA GLU A 35 1.73 -30.83 -4.69
C GLU A 35 2.86 -30.46 -3.72
N ASP A 36 4.09 -30.93 -3.98
CA ASP A 36 5.26 -30.58 -3.17
C ASP A 36 5.56 -29.07 -3.23
N ALA A 37 5.43 -28.48 -4.39
CA ALA A 37 5.59 -27.02 -4.56
C ALA A 37 4.52 -26.25 -3.77
N ALA A 38 3.26 -26.67 -3.85
CA ALA A 38 2.15 -26.05 -3.11
C ALA A 38 2.34 -26.19 -1.59
N ALA A 39 2.75 -27.37 -1.11
CA ALA A 39 3.05 -27.62 0.29
C ALA A 39 4.22 -26.76 0.79
N ALA A 40 5.26 -26.60 -0.01
CA ALA A 40 6.39 -25.74 0.32
C ALA A 40 5.98 -24.27 0.43
N LEU A 41 5.12 -23.77 -0.48
CA LEU A 41 4.57 -22.41 -0.39
C LEU A 41 3.75 -22.26 0.89
N ALA A 42 2.85 -23.18 1.18
CA ALA A 42 2.02 -23.14 2.38
C ALA A 42 2.87 -23.13 3.67
N ALA A 43 3.90 -23.95 3.74
CA ALA A 43 4.84 -23.97 4.87
C ALA A 43 5.61 -22.64 5.01
N ALA A 44 6.05 -22.06 3.89
CA ALA A 44 6.77 -20.80 3.86
C ALA A 44 5.88 -19.62 4.29
N VAL A 45 4.62 -19.57 3.83
CA VAL A 45 3.66 -18.52 4.20
C VAL A 45 3.26 -18.64 5.67
N LYS A 46 3.03 -19.85 6.17
CA LYS A 46 2.54 -20.10 7.55
C LYS A 46 3.58 -19.78 8.62
N ASN A 47 4.83 -20.15 8.40
CA ASN A 47 5.85 -20.16 9.45
C ASN A 47 7.15 -19.45 9.07
N GLY A 48 7.27 -18.98 7.83
CA GLY A 48 8.53 -18.47 7.32
C GLY A 48 8.61 -16.94 7.28
N PRO A 49 9.82 -16.40 7.31
CA PRO A 49 10.04 -15.01 6.92
C PRO A 49 9.85 -14.85 5.41
N ASP A 50 9.72 -13.62 4.93
CA ASP A 50 9.52 -13.29 3.50
C ASP A 50 10.51 -13.98 2.57
N ARG A 51 11.78 -14.07 2.99
CA ARG A 51 12.81 -14.81 2.24
C ARG A 51 12.47 -16.28 1.98
N ALA A 52 11.65 -16.91 2.86
CA ALA A 52 11.23 -18.29 2.64
C ALA A 52 10.19 -18.37 1.53
N ILE A 53 9.28 -17.40 1.47
CA ILE A 53 8.28 -17.27 0.39
C ILE A 53 9.01 -16.97 -0.93
N LEU A 54 9.96 -16.03 -0.91
CA LEU A 54 10.77 -15.69 -2.09
C LEU A 54 11.61 -16.85 -2.61
N LYS A 55 12.06 -17.75 -1.75
CA LYS A 55 12.75 -18.99 -2.17
C LYS A 55 11.84 -19.89 -3.01
N VAL A 56 10.57 -19.96 -2.67
CA VAL A 56 9.57 -20.78 -3.39
C VAL A 56 9.08 -20.09 -4.66
N LEU A 57 8.73 -18.81 -4.56
CA LEU A 57 8.16 -18.03 -5.67
C LEU A 57 9.22 -17.42 -6.59
N GLY A 58 10.48 -17.35 -6.17
CA GLY A 58 11.53 -16.63 -6.87
C GLY A 58 11.60 -15.14 -6.49
N SER A 59 12.73 -14.51 -6.79
CA SER A 59 12.97 -13.07 -6.48
C SER A 59 12.02 -12.13 -7.23
N ALA A 60 11.42 -12.56 -8.32
CA ALA A 60 10.40 -11.80 -9.05
C ALA A 60 9.10 -11.59 -8.25
N ALA A 61 8.95 -12.25 -7.07
CA ALA A 61 7.81 -12.11 -6.18
C ALA A 61 7.98 -11.02 -5.10
N GLU A 62 9.05 -10.26 -5.10
CA GLU A 62 9.36 -9.32 -4.00
C GLU A 62 8.21 -8.34 -3.74
N ASP A 63 7.68 -7.72 -4.79
CA ASP A 63 6.55 -6.81 -4.73
C ASP A 63 5.19 -7.50 -4.47
N ILE A 64 5.08 -8.82 -4.67
CA ILE A 64 3.87 -9.57 -4.27
C ILE A 64 3.92 -9.94 -2.79
N VAL A 65 5.10 -10.20 -2.26
CA VAL A 65 5.31 -10.62 -0.87
C VAL A 65 5.24 -9.44 0.09
N SER A 66 5.66 -8.25 -0.33
CA SER A 66 5.58 -7.00 0.42
C SER A 66 4.94 -5.90 -0.40
N SER A 67 3.90 -5.26 0.15
CA SER A 67 3.13 -4.20 -0.50
C SER A 67 3.41 -2.80 0.07
N GLY A 68 4.30 -2.70 1.08
CA GLY A 68 4.49 -1.48 1.85
C GLY A 68 3.43 -1.27 2.95
N ASP A 69 2.48 -2.21 3.09
CA ASP A 69 1.48 -2.26 4.18
C ASP A 69 1.58 -3.61 4.90
N GLU A 70 2.35 -3.65 5.98
CA GLU A 70 2.62 -4.88 6.74
C GLU A 70 1.36 -5.53 7.31
N VAL A 71 0.33 -4.74 7.65
CA VAL A 71 -0.94 -5.25 8.17
C VAL A 71 -1.73 -5.96 7.08
N ALA A 72 -1.85 -5.34 5.91
CA ALA A 72 -2.50 -5.95 4.75
C ALA A 72 -1.75 -7.21 4.28
N ASP A 73 -0.42 -7.19 4.30
CA ASP A 73 0.40 -8.35 3.93
C ASP A 73 0.22 -9.51 4.91
N ALA A 74 0.12 -9.24 6.21
CA ALA A 74 -0.16 -10.25 7.23
C ALA A 74 -1.56 -10.88 7.06
N ASP A 75 -2.59 -10.07 6.78
CA ASP A 75 -3.95 -10.53 6.52
C ASP A 75 -4.01 -11.44 5.28
N ILE A 76 -3.36 -11.05 4.18
CA ILE A 76 -3.29 -11.87 2.95
C ILE A 76 -2.65 -13.24 3.25
N ARG A 77 -1.58 -13.29 4.03
CA ARG A 77 -0.91 -14.55 4.45
C ARG A 77 -1.82 -15.42 5.31
N GLN A 78 -2.53 -14.81 6.25
CA GLN A 78 -3.49 -15.51 7.09
C GLN A 78 -4.64 -16.09 6.27
N ARG A 79 -5.21 -15.33 5.34
CA ARG A 79 -6.26 -15.80 4.43
C ARG A 79 -5.79 -16.96 3.57
N PHE A 80 -4.62 -16.83 2.95
CA PHE A 80 -4.03 -17.93 2.17
C PHE A 80 -3.90 -19.19 3.00
N THR A 81 -3.33 -19.09 4.21
CA THR A 81 -3.14 -20.23 5.13
C THR A 81 -4.47 -20.87 5.51
N SER A 82 -5.47 -20.05 5.86
CA SER A 82 -6.82 -20.53 6.24
C SER A 82 -7.51 -21.24 5.08
N MET A 83 -7.41 -20.73 3.86
CA MET A 83 -7.98 -21.34 2.67
C MET A 83 -7.26 -22.64 2.33
N TYR A 84 -5.91 -22.68 2.41
CA TYR A 84 -5.11 -23.86 2.15
C TYR A 84 -5.43 -24.98 3.15
N ASP A 85 -5.46 -24.65 4.45
CA ASP A 85 -5.75 -25.61 5.52
C ASP A 85 -7.20 -26.15 5.44
N ALA A 86 -8.16 -25.31 5.03
CA ALA A 86 -9.56 -25.71 4.89
C ALA A 86 -9.78 -26.70 3.73
N LYS A 87 -9.22 -26.40 2.56
CA LYS A 87 -9.28 -27.27 1.38
C LYS A 87 -8.24 -26.80 0.37
N HIS A 88 -7.48 -27.71 -0.20
CA HIS A 88 -6.64 -27.44 -1.35
C HIS A 88 -6.56 -28.64 -2.28
N SER A 89 -6.31 -28.36 -3.55
CA SER A 89 -6.10 -29.38 -4.58
C SER A 89 -5.27 -28.82 -5.71
N ILE A 90 -4.69 -29.72 -6.52
CA ILE A 90 -4.00 -29.34 -7.75
C ILE A 90 -4.87 -29.69 -8.94
N LYS A 91 -5.16 -28.70 -9.76
CA LYS A 91 -5.82 -28.86 -11.05
C LYS A 91 -4.78 -28.89 -12.14
N ALA A 92 -4.50 -30.09 -12.66
CA ALA A 92 -3.53 -30.26 -13.75
C ALA A 92 -4.12 -29.79 -15.10
N GLU A 93 -3.29 -29.10 -15.89
CA GLU A 93 -3.56 -28.67 -17.27
C GLU A 93 -2.54 -29.34 -18.18
N GLY A 94 -2.78 -30.63 -18.46
CA GLY A 94 -1.80 -31.49 -19.13
C GLY A 94 -0.65 -31.83 -18.20
N ASN A 95 0.55 -32.05 -18.79
CA ASN A 95 1.75 -32.44 -18.03
C ASN A 95 2.75 -31.30 -17.77
N LYS A 96 2.40 -30.08 -18.22
CA LYS A 96 3.31 -28.91 -18.16
C LYS A 96 2.82 -27.78 -17.28
N LYS A 97 1.54 -27.71 -16.98
CA LYS A 97 0.94 -26.63 -16.20
C LYS A 97 -0.05 -27.20 -15.18
N ALA A 98 -0.13 -26.56 -14.03
CA ALA A 98 -1.12 -26.86 -13.00
C ALA A 98 -1.48 -25.59 -12.23
N THR A 99 -2.68 -25.59 -11.64
CA THR A 99 -3.17 -24.50 -10.80
C THR A 99 -3.47 -25.04 -9.41
N LEU A 100 -2.96 -24.36 -8.38
CA LEU A 100 -3.34 -24.61 -6.99
C LEU A 100 -4.76 -24.02 -6.77
N ILE A 101 -5.67 -24.85 -6.29
CA ILE A 101 -7.05 -24.49 -5.96
C ILE A 101 -7.17 -24.43 -4.44
N LEU A 102 -7.77 -23.36 -3.91
CA LEU A 102 -7.82 -23.05 -2.49
C LEU A 102 -9.25 -22.85 -1.99
N GLY A 103 -9.49 -23.29 -0.76
CA GLY A 103 -10.74 -23.05 -0.06
C GLY A 103 -11.94 -23.85 -0.57
N PRO A 104 -13.06 -23.78 0.17
CA PRO A 104 -14.29 -24.51 -0.20
C PRO A 104 -14.92 -24.00 -1.51
N ASP A 105 -14.67 -22.75 -1.89
CA ASP A 105 -15.20 -22.12 -3.10
C ASP A 105 -14.33 -22.36 -4.34
N ASP A 106 -13.33 -23.28 -4.24
CA ASP A 106 -12.44 -23.66 -5.34
C ASP A 106 -11.70 -22.46 -5.97
N PHE A 107 -11.20 -21.54 -5.14
CA PHE A 107 -10.51 -20.33 -5.59
C PHE A 107 -9.17 -20.67 -6.28
N PRO A 108 -8.97 -20.31 -7.55
CA PRO A 108 -7.71 -20.56 -8.23
C PRO A 108 -6.63 -19.58 -7.75
N PHE A 109 -5.53 -20.14 -7.24
CA PHE A 109 -4.37 -19.33 -6.89
C PHE A 109 -3.78 -18.68 -8.15
N PRO A 110 -3.51 -17.36 -8.13
CA PRO A 110 -3.22 -16.61 -9.36
C PRO A 110 -1.84 -16.92 -9.97
N ILE A 111 -0.92 -17.52 -9.22
CA ILE A 111 0.41 -17.89 -9.72
C ILE A 111 0.37 -19.36 -10.13
N PRO A 112 0.42 -19.69 -11.44
CA PRO A 112 0.37 -21.07 -11.89
C PRO A 112 1.66 -21.83 -11.57
N LEU A 113 1.58 -23.13 -11.59
CA LEU A 113 2.70 -24.05 -11.51
C LEU A 113 3.07 -24.54 -12.91
N VAL A 114 4.36 -24.55 -13.22
CA VAL A 114 4.87 -25.01 -14.51
C VAL A 114 5.94 -26.08 -14.31
N ASN A 115 5.91 -27.11 -15.16
CA ASN A 115 6.90 -28.18 -15.17
C ASN A 115 8.05 -27.80 -16.11
N THR A 116 9.19 -27.50 -15.51
CA THR A 116 10.45 -27.14 -16.17
C THR A 116 11.34 -28.38 -16.34
N ARG A 117 12.56 -28.19 -16.82
CA ARG A 117 13.54 -29.29 -16.90
C ARG A 117 14.05 -29.75 -15.53
N THR A 118 13.93 -28.89 -14.53
CA THR A 118 14.40 -29.12 -13.14
C THR A 118 13.30 -29.59 -12.21
N GLY A 119 12.04 -29.50 -12.64
CA GLY A 119 10.87 -29.88 -11.84
C GLY A 119 9.77 -28.83 -11.89
N TRP A 120 8.86 -28.89 -10.93
CA TRP A 120 7.75 -27.95 -10.83
C TRP A 120 8.14 -26.69 -10.08
N GLU A 121 7.77 -25.54 -10.65
CA GLU A 121 8.04 -24.22 -10.11
C GLU A 121 6.79 -23.34 -10.26
N PHE A 122 6.64 -22.32 -9.42
CA PHE A 122 5.63 -21.29 -9.61
C PHE A 122 6.06 -20.34 -10.74
N ASP A 123 5.21 -20.12 -11.74
CA ASP A 123 5.43 -19.09 -12.76
C ASP A 123 5.00 -17.72 -12.23
N THR A 124 5.85 -17.16 -11.40
CA THR A 124 5.60 -15.86 -10.76
C THR A 124 5.50 -14.74 -11.78
N ALA A 125 6.23 -14.82 -12.90
CA ALA A 125 6.17 -13.82 -13.96
C ALA A 125 4.78 -13.75 -14.61
N GLU A 126 4.14 -14.91 -14.85
CA GLU A 126 2.77 -14.98 -15.35
C GLU A 126 1.76 -14.49 -14.30
N GLY A 127 1.87 -14.98 -13.05
CA GLY A 127 0.89 -14.70 -12.00
C GLY A 127 0.99 -13.31 -11.36
N ARG A 128 2.15 -12.68 -11.43
CA ARG A 128 2.45 -11.41 -10.76
C ARG A 128 1.49 -10.28 -11.16
N ILE A 129 1.22 -10.15 -12.45
CA ILE A 129 0.35 -9.10 -12.98
C ILE A 129 -1.07 -9.22 -12.39
N GLU A 130 -1.60 -10.44 -12.32
CA GLU A 130 -2.93 -10.71 -11.78
C GLU A 130 -2.99 -10.41 -10.27
N VAL A 131 -1.96 -10.78 -9.51
CA VAL A 131 -1.87 -10.47 -8.07
C VAL A 131 -1.88 -8.95 -7.84
N LEU A 132 -1.05 -8.22 -8.60
CA LEU A 132 -0.98 -6.77 -8.48
C LEU A 132 -2.29 -6.09 -8.88
N TYR A 133 -2.91 -6.49 -9.97
CA TYR A 133 -4.19 -5.90 -10.40
C TYR A 133 -5.29 -6.10 -9.37
N ARG A 134 -5.39 -7.29 -8.76
CA ARG A 134 -6.36 -7.55 -7.69
C ARG A 134 -6.10 -6.73 -6.44
N ARG A 135 -4.82 -6.59 -6.05
CA ARG A 135 -4.41 -5.77 -4.90
C ARG A 135 -4.73 -4.30 -5.14
N ILE A 136 -4.21 -3.74 -6.24
CA ILE A 136 -4.40 -2.34 -6.61
C ILE A 136 -5.89 -2.01 -6.70
N GLY A 137 -6.68 -2.82 -7.43
CA GLY A 137 -8.10 -2.56 -7.59
C GLY A 137 -8.86 -2.53 -6.26
N ARG A 138 -8.57 -3.45 -5.34
CA ARG A 138 -9.17 -3.46 -4.01
C ARG A 138 -8.76 -2.23 -3.19
N ASN A 139 -7.46 -1.96 -3.11
CA ASN A 139 -6.93 -0.85 -2.32
C ASN A 139 -7.43 0.51 -2.84
N GLU A 140 -7.58 0.67 -4.15
CA GLU A 140 -8.16 1.90 -4.75
C GLU A 140 -9.64 2.06 -4.38
N LEU A 141 -10.42 0.99 -4.40
CA LEU A 141 -11.81 1.02 -3.94
C LEU A 141 -11.89 1.37 -2.45
N ASP A 142 -11.06 0.77 -1.61
CA ASP A 142 -11.00 1.05 -0.18
C ASP A 142 -10.57 2.51 0.08
N ALA A 143 -9.64 3.06 -0.69
CA ALA A 143 -9.23 4.46 -0.60
C ALA A 143 -10.36 5.44 -0.97
N ILE A 144 -11.18 5.10 -1.99
CA ILE A 144 -12.36 5.88 -2.37
C ILE A 144 -13.38 5.85 -1.23
N GLN A 145 -13.70 4.67 -0.69
CA GLN A 145 -14.66 4.54 0.41
C GLN A 145 -14.18 5.27 1.68
N THR A 146 -12.90 5.14 2.02
CA THR A 146 -12.29 5.86 3.15
C THR A 146 -12.36 7.38 2.93
N SER A 147 -12.16 7.85 1.69
CA SER A 147 -12.30 9.28 1.36
C SER A 147 -13.73 9.79 1.54
N LEU A 148 -14.74 8.99 1.22
CA LEU A 148 -16.14 9.34 1.44
C LEU A 148 -16.51 9.29 2.93
N ALA A 149 -16.05 8.27 3.66
CA ALA A 149 -16.24 8.18 5.11
C ALA A 149 -15.59 9.37 5.85
N PHE A 150 -14.45 9.86 5.37
CA PHE A 150 -13.83 11.08 5.88
C PHE A 150 -14.76 12.30 5.69
N VAL A 151 -15.43 12.45 4.54
CA VAL A 151 -16.37 13.55 4.31
C VAL A 151 -17.54 13.49 5.28
N ASP A 152 -18.10 12.31 5.51
CA ASP A 152 -19.20 12.12 6.45
C ASP A 152 -18.76 12.42 7.89
N ALA A 153 -17.55 11.97 8.26
CA ALA A 153 -16.98 12.22 9.58
C ALA A 153 -16.68 13.71 9.86
N GLU A 154 -16.21 14.44 8.86
CA GLU A 154 -15.99 15.90 8.99
C GLU A 154 -17.31 16.66 9.19
N ASN A 155 -18.35 16.27 8.47
CA ASN A 155 -19.68 16.88 8.64
C ASN A 155 -20.24 16.56 10.04
N GLU A 156 -20.18 15.29 10.49
CA GLU A 156 -20.59 14.91 11.85
C GLU A 156 -19.78 15.65 12.93
N TYR A 157 -18.47 15.81 12.69
CA TYR A 157 -17.61 16.56 13.63
C TYR A 157 -18.08 17.99 13.80
N ALA A 158 -18.40 18.67 12.70
CA ALA A 158 -18.80 20.09 12.67
C ALA A 158 -20.21 20.34 13.24
N ASP A 159 -21.08 19.32 13.29
CA ASP A 159 -22.44 19.44 13.84
C ASP A 159 -22.45 19.74 15.35
N LYS A 160 -21.36 19.46 16.06
CA LYS A 160 -21.26 19.68 17.50
C LYS A 160 -20.15 20.68 17.84
N ASP A 161 -20.37 21.50 18.88
CA ASP A 161 -19.28 22.28 19.47
C ASP A 161 -18.30 21.37 20.20
N ARG A 162 -17.08 21.32 19.71
CA ARG A 162 -15.98 20.55 20.28
C ARG A 162 -14.96 21.42 21.03
N GLY A 163 -15.41 22.59 21.50
CA GLY A 163 -14.61 23.57 22.23
C GLY A 163 -14.16 24.78 21.37
N GLU A 164 -14.47 24.75 20.08
CA GLU A 164 -14.15 25.84 19.13
C GLU A 164 -15.39 26.50 18.50
N GLY A 165 -16.59 26.02 18.82
CA GLY A 165 -17.87 26.39 18.21
C GLY A 165 -18.38 25.34 17.22
N ALA A 166 -19.70 25.29 17.03
CA ALA A 166 -20.31 24.47 15.98
C ALA A 166 -19.93 25.03 14.58
N GLY A 167 -19.86 24.15 13.58
CA GLY A 167 -19.47 24.50 12.20
C GLY A 167 -17.95 24.58 12.01
N VAL A 168 -17.15 24.10 12.96
CA VAL A 168 -15.71 23.99 12.84
C VAL A 168 -15.34 22.55 12.52
N TYR A 169 -14.61 22.35 11.42
CA TYR A 169 -14.13 21.03 10.97
C TYR A 169 -12.85 20.62 11.66
N ALA A 170 -12.58 19.32 11.71
CA ALA A 170 -11.37 18.77 12.30
C ALA A 170 -10.14 19.09 11.43
N GLN A 171 -9.01 19.36 12.04
CA GLN A 171 -7.74 19.59 11.34
C GLN A 171 -6.79 18.39 11.42
N ARG A 172 -7.26 17.27 12.02
CA ARG A 172 -6.51 16.04 12.26
C ARG A 172 -7.43 14.83 12.08
N ILE A 173 -6.86 13.73 11.63
CA ILE A 173 -7.56 12.44 11.62
C ILE A 173 -7.61 11.89 13.05
N VAL A 174 -6.46 11.81 13.71
CA VAL A 174 -6.37 11.34 15.11
C VAL A 174 -6.24 12.52 16.04
N SER A 175 -7.06 12.55 17.09
CA SER A 175 -7.03 13.59 18.12
C SER A 175 -5.74 13.57 18.94
N SER A 176 -5.31 14.74 19.39
CA SER A 176 -4.26 14.85 20.39
C SER A 176 -4.68 14.15 21.69
N ALA A 177 -3.71 13.60 22.42
CA ALA A 177 -3.98 12.89 23.67
C ALA A 177 -4.85 13.72 24.64
N GLY A 178 -5.96 13.15 25.09
CA GLY A 178 -6.91 13.79 25.99
C GLY A 178 -7.75 14.92 25.38
N LYS A 179 -7.74 15.08 24.04
CA LYS A 179 -8.55 16.07 23.32
C LYS A 179 -9.49 15.40 22.33
N LYS A 180 -10.45 16.20 21.80
CA LYS A 180 -11.35 15.85 20.72
C LYS A 180 -11.12 16.81 19.52
N ASP A 181 -9.85 17.06 19.16
CA ASP A 181 -9.41 17.99 18.11
C ASP A 181 -9.12 17.31 16.76
N GLY A 182 -9.59 16.08 16.59
CA GLY A 182 -9.51 15.28 15.37
C GLY A 182 -10.76 14.43 15.20
N LEU A 183 -10.83 13.65 14.12
CA LEU A 183 -11.98 12.81 13.77
C LEU A 183 -12.06 11.49 14.56
N PHE A 184 -10.96 11.07 15.18
CA PHE A 184 -10.89 9.88 16.01
C PHE A 184 -10.33 10.18 17.40
N TRP A 185 -11.01 9.69 18.43
CA TRP A 185 -10.58 9.59 19.83
C TRP A 185 -11.23 8.36 20.48
N ARG A 186 -10.67 7.89 21.58
CA ARG A 186 -11.22 6.77 22.35
C ARG A 186 -12.05 7.31 23.51
N ASP A 187 -13.37 7.26 23.36
CA ASP A 187 -14.32 7.60 24.44
C ASP A 187 -15.66 6.93 24.12
N ASP A 188 -15.98 5.86 24.82
CA ASP A 188 -17.23 5.11 24.62
C ASP A 188 -18.47 5.91 24.98
N SER A 189 -18.33 6.95 25.82
CA SER A 189 -19.44 7.82 26.24
C SER A 189 -19.77 8.93 25.24
N ASP A 190 -18.81 9.25 24.34
CA ASP A 190 -18.97 10.21 23.23
C ASP A 190 -18.19 9.67 22.03
N PRO A 191 -18.82 8.80 21.23
CA PRO A 191 -18.15 8.18 20.09
C PRO A 191 -17.60 9.20 19.09
N SER A 192 -16.40 8.93 18.57
CA SER A 192 -15.76 9.78 17.58
C SER A 192 -16.36 9.52 16.17
N PRO A 193 -16.41 10.52 15.28
CA PRO A 193 -16.95 10.37 13.92
C PRO A 193 -16.33 9.23 13.11
N LEU A 194 -15.01 9.01 13.23
CA LEU A 194 -14.33 7.87 12.63
C LEU A 194 -14.25 6.64 13.55
N GLY A 195 -15.04 6.58 14.63
CA GLY A 195 -14.96 5.50 15.63
C GLY A 195 -15.18 4.11 15.02
N ALA A 196 -16.19 3.96 14.17
CA ALA A 196 -16.48 2.69 13.49
C ALA A 196 -15.35 2.27 12.53
N LEU A 197 -14.84 3.19 11.71
CA LEU A 197 -13.72 2.92 10.80
C LEU A 197 -12.44 2.59 11.56
N ALA A 198 -12.16 3.30 12.65
CA ALA A 198 -11.00 3.04 13.49
C ALA A 198 -11.11 1.71 14.26
N ALA A 199 -12.32 1.31 14.67
CA ALA A 199 -12.56 0.01 15.28
C ALA A 199 -12.34 -1.12 14.26
N GLN A 200 -12.81 -0.96 13.03
CA GLN A 200 -12.53 -1.88 11.94
C GLN A 200 -11.02 -1.97 11.69
N ALA A 201 -10.34 -0.85 11.44
CA ALA A 201 -8.90 -0.80 11.24
C ALA A 201 -8.12 -1.47 12.39
N SER A 202 -8.54 -1.23 13.64
CA SER A 202 -7.94 -1.87 14.81
C SER A 202 -8.15 -3.38 14.85
N SER A 203 -9.33 -3.86 14.43
CA SER A 203 -9.60 -5.31 14.34
C SER A 203 -8.78 -6.00 13.25
N GLU A 204 -8.39 -5.25 12.22
CA GLU A 204 -7.49 -5.69 11.15
C GLU A 204 -6.01 -5.63 11.57
N GLY A 205 -5.69 -4.95 12.68
CA GLY A 205 -4.34 -4.84 13.23
C GLY A 205 -3.66 -3.48 13.04
N TYR A 206 -4.34 -2.50 12.42
CA TYR A 206 -3.80 -1.14 12.31
C TYR A 206 -3.84 -0.41 13.65
N LYS A 207 -2.81 0.40 13.90
CA LYS A 207 -2.66 1.15 15.14
C LYS A 207 -2.60 2.65 14.87
N ALA A 208 -3.66 3.34 15.15
CA ALA A 208 -3.79 4.79 14.91
C ALA A 208 -2.73 5.66 15.63
N GLU A 209 -2.06 5.13 16.65
CA GLU A 209 -1.17 5.87 17.55
C GLU A 209 0.31 5.78 17.15
N GLU A 210 0.69 4.89 16.25
CA GLU A 210 2.10 4.63 15.88
C GLU A 210 2.65 5.59 14.80
N GLY A 211 1.90 6.65 14.43
CA GLY A 211 2.30 7.63 13.44
C GLY A 211 1.68 7.39 12.06
N PRO A 212 2.15 8.09 11.02
CA PRO A 212 1.59 7.94 9.68
C PRO A 212 1.95 6.57 9.11
N ALA A 213 0.98 5.65 9.15
CA ALA A 213 1.02 4.35 8.49
C ALA A 213 0.01 4.31 7.35
N PRO A 214 0.24 3.52 6.30
CA PRO A 214 -0.76 3.32 5.26
C PRO A 214 -1.96 2.56 5.84
N TYR A 215 -3.15 2.88 5.36
CA TYR A 215 -4.37 2.12 5.61
C TYR A 215 -4.86 1.55 4.28
N HIS A 216 -4.97 0.23 4.20
CA HIS A 216 -5.25 -0.52 2.97
C HIS A 216 -4.36 -0.07 1.79
N GLY A 217 -3.05 0.08 2.09
CA GLY A 217 -2.06 0.46 1.09
C GLY A 217 -2.04 1.95 0.72
N TYR A 218 -2.78 2.82 1.42
CA TYR A 218 -2.90 4.25 1.12
C TYR A 218 -2.57 5.14 2.32
N TYR A 219 -1.75 6.16 2.10
CA TYR A 219 -1.58 7.27 3.02
C TYR A 219 -2.70 8.29 2.85
N LEU A 220 -3.12 8.90 3.95
CA LEU A 220 -4.20 9.88 4.03
C LEU A 220 -3.71 11.17 4.67
N ARG A 221 -4.11 12.34 4.13
CA ARG A 221 -3.79 13.63 4.74
C ARG A 221 -4.85 14.68 4.45
N ILE A 222 -5.25 15.41 5.50
CA ILE A 222 -6.17 16.54 5.42
C ILE A 222 -5.47 17.72 4.73
N LEU A 223 -6.16 18.36 3.77
CA LEU A 223 -5.74 19.56 3.10
C LEU A 223 -6.52 20.76 3.67
N LYS A 224 -5.83 21.89 3.84
CA LYS A 224 -6.35 23.06 4.55
C LYS A 224 -6.75 24.21 3.65
N GLY A 225 -6.95 23.94 2.36
CA GLY A 225 -7.35 24.93 1.37
C GLY A 225 -7.59 24.33 0.00
N GLN A 226 -8.13 25.12 -0.90
CA GLN A 226 -8.30 24.78 -2.30
C GLN A 226 -7.68 25.81 -3.23
N GLY A 227 -7.28 25.37 -4.42
CA GLY A 227 -6.69 26.21 -5.44
C GLY A 227 -7.70 26.78 -6.44
N SER A 228 -7.19 27.47 -7.44
CA SER A 228 -8.02 28.19 -8.42
C SER A 228 -8.75 27.28 -9.40
N ASN A 229 -8.31 26.03 -9.60
CA ASN A 229 -8.99 25.06 -10.46
C ASN A 229 -10.15 24.35 -9.76
N ALA A 230 -10.22 24.45 -8.42
CA ALA A 230 -11.30 23.87 -7.67
C ALA A 230 -12.63 24.59 -7.92
N PRO A 231 -13.77 23.88 -7.87
CA PRO A 231 -15.08 24.53 -7.90
C PRO A 231 -15.20 25.61 -6.81
N GLY A 232 -15.57 26.81 -7.19
CA GLY A 232 -15.63 27.98 -6.28
C GLY A 232 -14.33 28.78 -6.18
N GLY A 233 -13.24 28.35 -6.85
CA GLY A 233 -11.96 29.06 -6.89
C GLY A 233 -11.10 28.87 -5.64
N ALA A 234 -10.03 29.65 -5.52
CA ALA A 234 -9.09 29.53 -4.41
C ALA A 234 -9.71 29.96 -3.07
N LEU A 235 -9.56 29.11 -2.05
CA LEU A 235 -10.10 29.37 -0.71
C LEU A 235 -9.17 28.78 0.36
N ASN A 236 -8.90 29.54 1.41
CA ASN A 236 -8.27 29.02 2.60
C ASN A 236 -9.35 28.47 3.54
N TYR A 237 -9.28 27.19 3.85
CA TYR A 237 -10.23 26.55 4.77
C TYR A 237 -10.02 26.94 6.22
N VAL A 238 -8.81 27.36 6.59
CA VAL A 238 -8.46 27.76 7.96
C VAL A 238 -8.48 29.28 8.10
N VAL A 239 -9.37 29.79 8.93
CA VAL A 239 -9.54 31.22 9.24
C VAL A 239 -9.34 31.41 10.74
N LYS A 240 -8.38 32.24 11.14
CA LYS A 240 -8.03 32.50 12.54
C LYS A 240 -7.79 31.22 13.36
N GLY A 241 -7.13 30.21 12.73
CA GLY A 241 -6.81 28.95 13.36
C GLY A 241 -7.93 27.90 13.33
N LYS A 242 -9.16 28.26 12.92
CA LYS A 242 -10.32 27.35 12.85
C LYS A 242 -10.61 26.96 11.40
N MET A 243 -10.86 25.70 11.16
CA MET A 243 -11.22 25.19 9.84
C MET A 243 -12.72 25.34 9.61
N ILE A 244 -13.13 26.45 9.01
CA ILE A 244 -14.52 26.85 8.80
C ILE A 244 -14.87 27.12 7.33
N GLY A 245 -13.89 27.18 6.45
CA GLY A 245 -14.09 27.45 5.02
C GLY A 245 -14.34 26.19 4.18
N GLY A 246 -14.32 25.03 4.81
CA GLY A 246 -14.40 23.70 4.19
C GLY A 246 -13.28 22.80 4.63
N PHE A 247 -13.16 21.66 3.98
CA PHE A 247 -12.11 20.66 4.22
C PHE A 247 -11.81 19.88 2.94
N ALA A 248 -10.66 19.22 2.88
CA ALA A 248 -10.36 18.27 1.83
C ALA A 248 -9.37 17.21 2.32
N LEU A 249 -9.28 16.10 1.57
CA LEU A 249 -8.36 15.00 1.81
C LEU A 249 -7.61 14.68 0.53
N ILE A 250 -6.34 14.30 0.67
CA ILE A 250 -5.58 13.58 -0.34
C ILE A 250 -5.29 12.17 0.15
N ALA A 251 -5.51 11.17 -0.73
CA ALA A 251 -5.12 9.79 -0.52
C ALA A 251 -4.17 9.36 -1.64
N TRP A 252 -3.03 8.74 -1.29
CA TRP A 252 -2.04 8.29 -2.27
C TRP A 252 -1.44 6.94 -1.87
N PRO A 253 -1.05 6.09 -2.86
CA PRO A 253 -0.51 4.76 -2.57
C PRO A 253 0.80 4.82 -1.79
N ALA A 254 0.97 3.88 -0.86
CA ALA A 254 2.22 3.69 -0.12
C ALA A 254 3.37 3.35 -1.06
N GLU A 255 3.09 2.48 -2.05
CA GLU A 255 4.03 2.10 -3.12
C GLU A 255 3.33 2.16 -4.48
N TYR A 256 3.74 3.12 -5.31
CA TYR A 256 3.21 3.27 -6.67
C TYR A 256 3.41 2.01 -7.52
N GLY A 257 2.32 1.54 -8.15
CA GLY A 257 2.34 0.33 -8.99
C GLY A 257 2.33 -0.99 -8.20
N ASN A 258 2.35 -0.93 -6.88
CA ASN A 258 2.26 -2.08 -5.99
C ASN A 258 1.03 -2.01 -5.08
N SER A 259 0.92 -1.01 -4.21
CA SER A 259 -0.26 -0.83 -3.36
C SER A 259 -1.38 -0.07 -4.06
N GLY A 260 -1.08 0.73 -5.08
CA GLY A 260 -2.02 1.50 -5.88
C GLY A 260 -1.33 2.26 -7.00
N VAL A 261 -2.12 2.79 -7.92
CA VAL A 261 -1.67 3.65 -9.03
C VAL A 261 -2.26 5.06 -8.87
N MET A 262 -3.57 5.14 -8.61
CA MET A 262 -4.27 6.41 -8.55
C MET A 262 -4.03 7.15 -7.23
N THR A 263 -3.89 8.45 -7.31
CA THR A 263 -3.99 9.38 -6.18
C THR A 263 -5.37 9.99 -6.20
N PHE A 264 -6.01 10.11 -5.04
CA PHE A 264 -7.37 10.62 -4.89
C PHE A 264 -7.38 11.95 -4.16
N LEU A 265 -8.29 12.84 -4.57
CA LEU A 265 -8.64 14.07 -3.88
C LEU A 265 -10.14 14.08 -3.62
N VAL A 266 -10.57 14.49 -2.43
CA VAL A 266 -11.97 14.77 -2.11
C VAL A 266 -12.07 16.05 -1.28
N ASN A 267 -13.16 16.77 -1.42
CA ASN A 267 -13.46 17.95 -0.58
C ASN A 267 -14.86 17.84 0.05
N HIS A 268 -15.24 18.85 0.79
CA HIS A 268 -16.55 18.98 1.46
C HIS A 268 -17.78 18.79 0.56
N ALA A 269 -17.62 18.87 -0.77
CA ALA A 269 -18.71 18.56 -1.71
C ALA A 269 -18.88 17.05 -1.95
N GLY A 270 -18.02 16.19 -1.38
CA GLY A 270 -18.10 14.73 -1.52
C GLY A 270 -17.76 14.21 -2.92
N THR A 271 -17.22 15.07 -3.79
CA THR A 271 -16.77 14.65 -5.13
C THR A 271 -15.36 14.14 -5.06
N VAL A 272 -15.15 12.87 -5.43
CA VAL A 272 -13.83 12.25 -5.51
C VAL A 272 -13.23 12.48 -6.90
N TYR A 273 -11.98 12.92 -6.92
CA TYR A 273 -11.16 13.04 -8.12
C TYR A 273 -9.99 12.09 -8.06
N GLN A 274 -9.58 11.54 -9.20
CA GLN A 274 -8.43 10.65 -9.30
C GLN A 274 -7.44 11.13 -10.36
N LYS A 275 -6.17 10.85 -10.12
CA LYS A 275 -5.09 11.09 -11.08
C LYS A 275 -3.94 10.12 -10.86
N ASP A 276 -3.40 9.58 -11.93
CA ASP A 276 -2.10 8.91 -11.92
C ASP A 276 -0.99 9.98 -11.92
N LEU A 277 -0.26 10.09 -10.80
CA LEU A 277 0.88 10.98 -10.63
C LEU A 277 2.19 10.38 -11.14
N GLY A 278 2.14 9.10 -11.56
CA GLY A 278 3.27 8.34 -12.09
C GLY A 278 4.24 7.84 -11.03
N PRO A 279 5.39 7.24 -11.46
CA PRO A 279 6.36 6.58 -10.58
C PRO A 279 6.98 7.45 -9.47
N ARG A 280 6.75 8.77 -9.50
CA ARG A 280 7.23 9.71 -8.47
C ARG A 280 6.11 10.15 -7.51
N THR A 281 5.03 9.38 -7.41
CA THR A 281 3.88 9.68 -6.52
C THR A 281 4.32 9.90 -5.07
N GLU A 282 5.24 9.10 -4.54
CA GLU A 282 5.82 9.24 -3.19
C GLU A 282 6.44 10.62 -2.90
N PHE A 283 6.91 11.32 -3.93
CA PHE A 283 7.46 12.67 -3.80
C PHE A 283 6.43 13.76 -4.14
N ALA A 284 5.52 13.50 -5.07
CA ALA A 284 4.55 14.48 -5.55
C ALA A 284 3.36 14.64 -4.59
N ALA A 285 2.75 13.54 -4.16
CA ALA A 285 1.57 13.56 -3.32
C ALA A 285 1.79 14.22 -1.94
N PRO A 286 2.90 13.95 -1.21
CA PRO A 286 3.18 14.68 0.03
C PRO A 286 3.38 16.18 -0.12
N ARG A 287 3.68 16.68 -1.33
CA ARG A 287 3.82 18.13 -1.62
C ARG A 287 2.53 18.79 -2.04
N THR A 288 1.48 18.03 -2.33
CA THR A 288 0.15 18.59 -2.64
C THR A 288 -0.46 19.18 -1.37
N THR A 289 -0.56 20.49 -1.27
CA THR A 289 -1.04 21.18 -0.07
C THR A 289 -2.46 21.72 -0.21
N LEU A 290 -3.00 21.74 -1.43
CA LEU A 290 -4.32 22.26 -1.77
C LEU A 290 -5.14 21.20 -2.53
N PHE A 291 -6.44 21.23 -2.32
CA PHE A 291 -7.39 20.60 -3.21
C PHE A 291 -7.51 21.47 -4.49
N ASP A 292 -6.85 21.05 -5.56
CA ASP A 292 -6.79 21.83 -6.80
C ASP A 292 -6.88 20.93 -8.05
N PRO A 293 -8.02 20.25 -8.26
CA PRO A 293 -8.19 19.33 -9.38
C PRO A 293 -8.32 20.11 -10.70
N ASP A 294 -7.22 20.21 -11.44
CA ASP A 294 -7.20 20.74 -12.80
C ASP A 294 -7.79 19.73 -13.81
N GLN A 295 -7.75 20.06 -15.11
CA GLN A 295 -8.30 19.25 -16.19
C GLN A 295 -7.65 17.86 -16.34
N THR A 296 -6.51 17.61 -15.69
CA THR A 296 -5.82 16.32 -15.70
C THR A 296 -6.37 15.33 -14.64
N TRP A 297 -7.15 15.85 -13.68
CA TRP A 297 -7.86 15.04 -12.70
C TRP A 297 -9.22 14.60 -13.27
N LYS A 298 -9.54 13.33 -13.08
CA LYS A 298 -10.83 12.75 -13.49
C LYS A 298 -11.75 12.62 -12.30
N LYS A 299 -12.96 13.16 -12.44
CA LYS A 299 -14.03 12.93 -11.46
C LYS A 299 -14.45 11.47 -11.49
N ILE A 300 -14.65 10.87 -10.33
CA ILE A 300 -15.21 9.52 -10.16
C ILE A 300 -16.69 9.67 -9.82
N ASP A 301 -17.55 8.99 -10.57
CA ASP A 301 -18.93 8.76 -10.16
C ASP A 301 -18.94 7.62 -9.14
N ALA A 302 -18.55 7.95 -7.90
CA ALA A 302 -18.70 7.02 -6.78
C ALA A 302 -20.22 6.88 -6.52
N ALA A 303 -20.83 5.82 -7.03
CA ALA A 303 -22.17 5.46 -6.58
C ALA A 303 -22.08 5.29 -5.05
N LYS A 304 -22.88 6.05 -4.29
CA LYS A 304 -23.05 5.77 -2.86
C LYS A 304 -23.47 4.31 -2.74
N PRO A 305 -22.87 3.56 -1.78
CA PRO A 305 -23.24 2.15 -1.57
C PRO A 305 -24.72 1.99 -1.28
#